data_ad1d33400faf61d95932016cb90837f3
#
_entry.id   ad1d33400faf61d95932016cb90837f3
#
_cell.length_a   1.000
_cell.length_b   1.000
_cell.length_c   1.000
_cell.angle_alpha   90.00
_cell.angle_beta   90.00
_cell.angle_gamma   90.00
#
_symmetry.space_group_name_H-M   'P 1'
#
loop_
_entity.id
_entity.type
_entity.pdbx_description
1 polymer ?
#
loop_
_entity_poly.entity_id
_entity_poly.type
_entity_poly.pdbx_seq_one_letter_code
_entity_poly.pdbx_strand_id
1 'polypeptide(L)'
;TIENIAGQKVLCLDPSCNAYMVSDAQIVIKKEDNKIISKNIVGDVVNVSNQPIDEKFMSYFKADIDSINAFVNRKIGYFKNSIYTRDCYFGNAAFTDFIHDLQLKITGADISVNAPLSFNTSIEAGNVYISDLFNLYKYENQIYVMKMSGKEIRNFLEMSYDLWCNTMKSPDDHIILM
;
A
#
# COMPACT_ATOMS: atom_id res chain seq x y z
N THR A 1 4.74 -21.16 -13.77
CA THR A 1 5.57 -20.99 -14.99
C THR A 1 4.79 -20.26 -16.06
N ILE A 2 5.45 -19.35 -16.75
CA ILE A 2 4.94 -18.66 -17.93
C ILE A 2 5.71 -19.15 -19.17
N GLU A 3 5.11 -19.02 -20.33
CA GLU A 3 5.77 -19.34 -21.60
C GLU A 3 6.29 -18.04 -22.22
N ASN A 4 7.57 -18.02 -22.62
CA ASN A 4 8.15 -16.87 -23.30
C ASN A 4 7.83 -16.89 -24.81
N ILE A 5 8.19 -15.84 -25.52
CA ILE A 5 7.94 -15.71 -26.97
C ILE A 5 8.62 -16.80 -27.84
N ALA A 6 9.58 -17.55 -27.28
CA ALA A 6 10.25 -18.66 -27.94
C ALA A 6 9.63 -20.03 -27.57
N GLY A 7 8.48 -20.07 -26.89
CA GLY A 7 7.80 -21.29 -26.45
C GLY A 7 8.47 -22.01 -25.27
N GLN A 8 9.39 -21.35 -24.56
CA GLN A 8 10.09 -21.95 -23.44
C GLN A 8 9.36 -21.64 -22.12
N LYS A 9 9.24 -22.64 -21.26
CA LYS A 9 8.70 -22.47 -19.91
C LYS A 9 9.73 -21.77 -19.01
N VAL A 10 9.31 -20.66 -18.43
CA VAL A 10 10.11 -19.85 -17.50
C VAL A 10 9.47 -19.95 -16.12
N LEU A 11 10.27 -20.26 -15.10
CA LEU A 11 9.83 -20.20 -13.72
C LEU A 11 9.58 -18.73 -13.32
N CYS A 12 8.38 -18.48 -12.82
CA CYS A 12 8.01 -17.20 -12.26
C CYS A 12 7.61 -17.42 -10.81
N LEU A 13 8.27 -16.75 -9.88
CA LEU A 13 7.99 -16.79 -8.45
C LEU A 13 7.66 -15.37 -7.99
N ASP A 14 6.49 -15.22 -7.40
CA ASP A 14 6.04 -13.96 -6.81
C ASP A 14 5.72 -14.19 -5.33
N PRO A 15 6.56 -13.69 -4.41
CA PRO A 15 6.35 -13.86 -2.97
C PRO A 15 5.32 -12.88 -2.40
N SER A 16 4.60 -12.12 -3.25
CA SER A 16 3.65 -11.09 -2.81
C SER A 16 4.35 -9.96 -2.03
N CYS A 17 3.64 -9.28 -1.16
CA CYS A 17 4.13 -8.15 -0.37
C CYS A 17 4.21 -8.47 1.13
N ASN A 18 4.76 -7.55 1.91
CA ASN A 18 4.83 -7.58 3.39
C ASN A 18 5.66 -8.72 3.99
N ALA A 19 6.54 -9.35 3.20
CA ALA A 19 7.45 -10.42 3.65
C ALA A 19 6.75 -11.62 4.32
N TYR A 20 5.50 -11.90 4.02
CA TYR A 20 4.82 -13.12 4.48
C TYR A 20 5.29 -14.38 3.78
N MET A 21 5.86 -14.20 2.59
CA MET A 21 6.36 -15.26 1.74
C MET A 21 7.76 -14.94 1.23
N VAL A 22 8.53 -15.97 0.96
CA VAL A 22 9.87 -15.88 0.38
C VAL A 22 9.93 -16.79 -0.84
N SER A 23 10.50 -16.30 -1.94
CA SER A 23 10.81 -17.14 -3.10
C SER A 23 12.11 -17.92 -2.85
N ASP A 24 12.02 -19.24 -2.92
CA ASP A 24 13.18 -20.13 -2.90
C ASP A 24 13.39 -20.71 -4.31
N ALA A 25 14.57 -20.51 -4.89
CA ALA A 25 14.90 -21.00 -6.21
C ALA A 25 16.25 -21.72 -6.22
N GLN A 26 16.25 -22.97 -6.67
CA GLN A 26 17.44 -23.77 -6.84
C GLN A 26 17.82 -23.86 -8.31
N ILE A 27 19.06 -23.53 -8.61
CA ILE A 27 19.63 -23.60 -9.98
C ILE A 27 20.73 -24.64 -9.98
N VAL A 28 20.49 -25.74 -10.68
CA VAL A 28 21.48 -26.80 -10.87
C VAL A 28 22.06 -26.70 -12.27
N ILE A 29 23.38 -26.47 -12.33
CA ILE A 29 24.12 -26.34 -13.59
C ILE A 29 25.12 -27.51 -13.67
N LYS A 30 25.03 -28.30 -14.75
CA LYS A 30 26.06 -29.29 -15.10
C LYS A 30 26.99 -28.70 -16.15
N LYS A 31 28.29 -28.89 -15.94
CA LYS A 31 29.33 -28.42 -16.86
C LYS A 31 30.23 -29.60 -17.24
N GLU A 32 30.62 -29.66 -18.50
CA GLU A 32 31.68 -30.50 -19.07
C GLU A 32 32.59 -29.61 -19.90
N ASP A 33 33.90 -29.75 -19.76
CA ASP A 33 34.92 -28.96 -20.48
C ASP A 33 34.63 -27.44 -20.42
N ASN A 34 34.24 -26.94 -19.24
CA ASN A 34 33.87 -25.54 -19.01
C ASN A 34 32.62 -25.06 -19.78
N LYS A 35 31.90 -25.96 -20.48
CA LYS A 35 30.64 -25.64 -21.16
C LYS A 35 29.45 -26.12 -20.33
N ILE A 36 28.38 -25.31 -20.29
CA ILE A 36 27.13 -25.70 -19.64
C ILE A 36 26.41 -26.71 -20.53
N ILE A 37 26.24 -27.96 -20.05
CA ILE A 37 25.53 -29.02 -20.76
C ILE A 37 24.08 -29.17 -20.30
N SER A 38 23.78 -28.78 -19.09
CA SER A 38 22.39 -28.71 -18.64
C SER A 38 22.20 -27.65 -17.57
N LYS A 39 21.00 -27.08 -17.54
CA LYS A 39 20.53 -26.15 -16.52
C LYS A 39 19.14 -26.57 -16.10
N ASN A 40 18.96 -26.83 -14.82
CA ASN A 40 17.66 -27.11 -14.22
C ASN A 40 17.34 -26.02 -13.20
N ILE A 41 16.15 -25.46 -13.24
CA ILE A 41 15.67 -24.44 -12.31
C ILE A 41 14.36 -24.96 -11.73
N VAL A 42 14.34 -25.10 -10.41
CA VAL A 42 13.14 -25.42 -9.64
C VAL A 42 12.97 -24.39 -8.53
N GLY A 43 11.75 -24.16 -8.11
CA GLY A 43 11.52 -23.24 -7.00
C GLY A 43 10.06 -23.22 -6.56
N ASP A 44 9.88 -22.64 -5.39
CA ASP A 44 8.57 -22.52 -4.74
C ASP A 44 8.49 -21.19 -3.99
N VAL A 45 7.28 -20.86 -3.53
CA VAL A 45 7.01 -19.72 -2.66
C VAL A 45 6.66 -20.26 -1.28
N VAL A 46 7.53 -19.99 -0.31
CA VAL A 46 7.45 -20.51 1.05
C VAL A 46 6.81 -19.47 1.96
N ASN A 47 5.73 -19.85 2.67
CA ASN A 47 5.13 -19.01 3.69
C ASN A 47 5.99 -19.02 4.95
N VAL A 48 6.43 -17.83 5.38
CA VAL A 48 7.30 -17.63 6.56
C VAL A 48 6.61 -16.95 7.73
N SER A 49 5.31 -16.63 7.61
CA SER A 49 4.57 -15.88 8.64
C SER A 49 4.51 -16.58 10.00
N ASN A 50 4.62 -17.91 10.03
CA ASN A 50 4.61 -18.71 11.25
C ASN A 50 6.01 -19.17 11.69
N GLN A 51 7.07 -18.70 11.06
CA GLN A 51 8.42 -19.04 11.46
C GLN A 51 8.82 -18.30 12.75
N PRO A 52 9.60 -18.90 13.64
CA PRO A 52 10.10 -18.22 14.81
C PRO A 52 10.99 -17.04 14.40
N ILE A 53 10.93 -15.98 15.19
CA ILE A 53 11.79 -14.81 14.97
C ILE A 53 13.23 -15.17 15.29
N ASP A 54 14.17 -14.77 14.42
CA ASP A 54 15.59 -14.95 14.64
C ASP A 54 16.08 -14.05 15.80
N GLU A 55 16.47 -14.67 16.92
CA GLU A 55 16.91 -13.95 18.12
C GLU A 55 18.18 -13.13 17.89
N LYS A 56 19.07 -13.61 17.01
CA LYS A 56 20.32 -12.90 16.68
C LYS A 56 20.01 -11.64 15.89
N PHE A 57 19.10 -11.72 14.93
CA PHE A 57 18.59 -10.55 14.19
C PHE A 57 17.97 -9.54 15.16
N MET A 58 17.09 -10.00 16.04
CA MET A 58 16.41 -9.13 17.01
C MET A 58 17.42 -8.46 17.97
N SER A 59 18.43 -9.18 18.42
CA SER A 59 19.45 -8.61 19.31
C SER A 59 20.31 -7.58 18.60
N TYR A 60 20.65 -7.80 17.33
CA TYR A 60 21.46 -6.88 16.53
C TYR A 60 20.74 -5.55 16.25
N PHE A 61 19.45 -5.61 15.92
CA PHE A 61 18.66 -4.43 15.61
C PHE A 61 17.84 -3.88 16.78
N LYS A 62 18.07 -4.38 17.99
CA LYS A 62 17.25 -4.00 19.16
C LYS A 62 17.16 -2.50 19.38
N ALA A 63 18.26 -1.78 19.29
CA ALA A 63 18.31 -0.34 19.51
C ALA A 63 17.47 0.44 18.48
N ASP A 64 17.52 0.01 17.21
CA ASP A 64 16.76 0.63 16.12
C ASP A 64 15.27 0.33 16.28
N ILE A 65 14.92 -0.91 16.60
CA ILE A 65 13.55 -1.35 16.86
C ILE A 65 12.96 -0.58 18.05
N ASP A 66 13.69 -0.47 19.15
CA ASP A 66 13.24 0.26 20.34
C ASP A 66 13.03 1.75 20.01
N SER A 67 13.93 2.36 19.24
CA SER A 67 13.81 3.75 18.79
C SER A 67 12.58 3.98 17.92
N ILE A 68 12.35 3.10 16.93
CA ILE A 68 11.16 3.17 16.06
C ILE A 68 9.89 2.99 16.89
N ASN A 69 9.86 2.01 17.77
CA ASN A 69 8.70 1.76 18.63
C ASN A 69 8.40 2.96 19.56
N ALA A 70 9.42 3.58 20.12
CA ALA A 70 9.26 4.79 20.93
C ALA A 70 8.66 5.95 20.11
N PHE A 71 9.05 6.09 18.86
CA PHE A 71 8.53 7.11 17.97
C PHE A 71 7.08 6.83 17.55
N VAL A 72 6.79 5.63 17.02
CA VAL A 72 5.46 5.32 16.47
C VAL A 72 4.37 5.20 17.55
N ASN A 73 4.74 4.85 18.78
CA ASN A 73 3.83 4.77 19.92
C ASN A 73 3.62 6.11 20.65
N ARG A 74 4.17 7.21 20.11
CA ARG A 74 3.92 8.53 20.68
C ARG A 74 2.49 8.95 20.42
N LYS A 75 1.77 9.26 21.52
CA LYS A 75 0.41 9.81 21.44
C LYS A 75 0.45 11.21 20.83
N ILE A 76 -0.41 11.45 19.83
CA ILE A 76 -0.52 12.72 19.11
C ILE A 76 -1.90 13.37 19.22
N GLY A 77 -2.92 12.62 19.63
CA GLY A 77 -4.28 13.16 19.70
C GLY A 77 -5.27 12.22 20.35
N TYR A 78 -6.54 12.53 20.11
CA TYR A 78 -7.67 11.75 20.59
C TYR A 78 -8.84 11.89 19.61
N PHE A 79 -9.44 10.77 19.22
CA PHE A 79 -10.68 10.75 18.45
C PHE A 79 -11.86 10.39 19.33
N LYS A 80 -12.91 11.18 19.24
CA LYS A 80 -14.17 10.93 19.94
C LYS A 80 -14.89 9.69 19.41
N ASN A 81 -14.85 9.51 18.08
CA ASN A 81 -15.50 8.43 17.36
C ASN A 81 -14.48 7.74 16.48
N SER A 82 -14.68 6.45 16.24
CA SER A 82 -13.90 5.73 15.22
C SER A 82 -14.20 6.28 13.83
N ILE A 83 -13.18 6.27 12.97
CA ILE A 83 -13.29 6.65 11.57
C ILE A 83 -12.88 5.48 10.69
N TYR A 84 -13.61 5.28 9.59
CA TYR A 84 -13.46 4.13 8.72
C TYR A 84 -13.26 4.57 7.27
N THR A 85 -12.27 4.02 6.58
CA THR A 85 -12.05 4.30 5.15
C THR A 85 -13.20 3.79 4.29
N ARG A 86 -13.82 2.69 4.69
CA ARG A 86 -14.94 2.09 3.99
C ARG A 86 -16.12 3.05 3.76
N ASP A 87 -16.38 3.93 4.71
CA ASP A 87 -17.51 4.84 4.65
C ASP A 87 -17.40 5.82 3.47
N CYS A 88 -16.16 6.16 3.06
CA CYS A 88 -15.90 7.04 1.91
C CYS A 88 -16.48 6.54 0.59
N TYR A 89 -16.67 5.23 0.45
CA TYR A 89 -17.17 4.62 -0.79
C TYR A 89 -18.67 4.72 -0.93
N PHE A 90 -19.36 5.14 0.12
CA PHE A 90 -20.82 5.19 0.18
C PHE A 90 -21.37 6.61 0.42
N GLY A 91 -20.52 7.59 0.56
CA GLY A 91 -20.89 8.98 0.80
C GLY A 91 -19.90 9.75 1.65
N ASN A 92 -20.35 10.84 2.25
CA ASN A 92 -19.54 11.65 3.14
C ASN A 92 -19.07 10.83 4.33
N ALA A 93 -17.79 10.93 4.65
CA ALA A 93 -17.18 10.14 5.71
C ALA A 93 -16.19 10.97 6.53
N ALA A 94 -16.19 10.76 7.83
CA ALA A 94 -15.28 11.45 8.74
C ALA A 94 -13.80 11.25 8.39
N PHE A 95 -13.45 10.15 7.72
CA PHE A 95 -12.10 9.87 7.24
C PHE A 95 -11.67 10.87 6.15
N THR A 96 -12.46 11.03 5.09
CA THR A 96 -12.17 11.97 3.99
C THR A 96 -12.31 13.40 4.45
N ASP A 97 -13.33 13.71 5.25
CA ASP A 97 -13.54 15.06 5.80
C ASP A 97 -12.33 15.53 6.60
N PHE A 98 -11.77 14.66 7.44
CA PHE A 98 -10.57 14.99 8.22
C PHE A 98 -9.37 15.35 7.33
N ILE A 99 -9.15 14.58 6.24
CA ILE A 99 -8.05 14.84 5.30
C ILE A 99 -8.31 16.13 4.50
N HIS A 100 -9.54 16.32 4.01
CA HIS A 100 -9.91 17.52 3.26
C HIS A 100 -9.79 18.78 4.11
N ASP A 101 -10.29 18.77 5.33
CA ASP A 101 -10.17 19.89 6.27
C ASP A 101 -8.70 20.25 6.53
N LEU A 102 -7.85 19.25 6.70
CA LEU A 102 -6.42 19.46 6.90
C LEU A 102 -5.76 20.07 5.67
N GLN A 103 -6.04 19.53 4.48
CA GLN A 103 -5.50 20.05 3.22
C GLN A 103 -5.95 21.48 2.95
N LEU A 104 -7.22 21.78 3.09
CA LEU A 104 -7.77 23.13 2.90
C LEU A 104 -7.19 24.13 3.91
N LYS A 105 -7.04 23.71 5.17
CA LYS A 105 -6.47 24.55 6.22
C LYS A 105 -4.99 24.88 5.98
N ILE A 106 -4.21 23.93 5.48
CA ILE A 106 -2.77 24.12 5.20
C ILE A 106 -2.56 24.97 3.95
N THR A 107 -3.35 24.74 2.91
CA THR A 107 -3.14 25.35 1.59
C THR A 107 -3.90 26.64 1.36
N GLY A 108 -5.04 26.83 2.03
CA GLY A 108 -5.97 27.92 1.75
C GLY A 108 -6.68 27.77 0.39
N ALA A 109 -6.68 26.57 -0.19
CA ALA A 109 -7.35 26.30 -1.45
C ALA A 109 -8.88 26.27 -1.27
N ASP A 110 -9.63 26.46 -2.36
CA ASP A 110 -11.11 26.44 -2.34
C ASP A 110 -11.67 25.03 -2.40
N ILE A 111 -10.91 24.08 -2.97
CA ILE A 111 -11.30 22.69 -3.20
C ILE A 111 -10.15 21.77 -2.80
N SER A 112 -10.48 20.67 -2.18
CA SER A 112 -9.53 19.60 -1.86
C SER A 112 -9.97 18.32 -2.56
N VAL A 113 -8.99 17.56 -3.07
CA VAL A 113 -9.20 16.27 -3.72
C VAL A 113 -8.32 15.24 -3.03
N ASN A 114 -8.90 14.12 -2.69
CA ASN A 114 -8.21 13.00 -2.04
C ASN A 114 -8.79 11.66 -2.52
N ALA A 115 -8.08 10.58 -2.30
CA ALA A 115 -8.56 9.23 -2.55
C ALA A 115 -8.34 8.36 -1.31
N PRO A 116 -9.32 7.55 -0.90
CA PRO A 116 -9.08 6.56 0.14
C PRO A 116 -8.12 5.50 -0.40
N LEU A 117 -6.97 5.35 0.26
CA LEU A 117 -5.90 4.45 -0.18
C LEU A 117 -6.06 3.01 0.33
N SER A 118 -7.10 2.75 1.12
CA SER A 118 -7.42 1.46 1.69
C SER A 118 -8.93 1.33 1.86
N PHE A 119 -9.46 0.15 1.58
CA PHE A 119 -10.89 -0.11 1.75
C PHE A 119 -11.29 -0.45 3.20
N ASN A 120 -10.44 -1.16 3.92
CA ASN A 120 -10.74 -1.70 5.26
C ASN A 120 -9.77 -1.23 6.33
N THR A 121 -9.52 0.07 6.41
CA THR A 121 -8.71 0.65 7.48
C THR A 121 -9.59 1.48 8.40
N SER A 122 -9.30 1.45 9.70
CA SER A 122 -9.96 2.27 10.70
C SER A 122 -8.95 2.90 11.65
N ILE A 123 -9.34 4.00 12.26
CA ILE A 123 -8.77 4.47 13.52
C ILE A 123 -9.88 4.45 14.55
N GLU A 124 -9.68 3.68 15.59
CA GLU A 124 -10.66 3.53 16.64
C GLU A 124 -10.75 4.78 17.54
N ALA A 125 -11.92 4.98 18.13
CA ALA A 125 -12.12 6.02 19.13
C ALA A 125 -11.14 5.83 20.29
N GLY A 126 -10.59 6.92 20.79
CA GLY A 126 -9.61 6.89 21.87
C GLY A 126 -8.33 7.64 21.55
N ASN A 127 -7.24 7.22 22.15
CA ASN A 127 -5.94 7.82 21.90
C ASN A 127 -5.46 7.51 20.50
N VAL A 128 -4.90 8.53 19.84
CA VAL A 128 -4.31 8.41 18.49
C VAL A 128 -2.80 8.50 18.63
N TYR A 129 -2.11 7.58 17.99
CA TYR A 129 -0.67 7.45 17.97
C TYR A 129 -0.12 7.73 16.57
N ILE A 130 1.18 7.96 16.46
CA ILE A 130 1.82 8.14 15.13
C ILE A 130 1.60 6.92 14.24
N SER A 131 1.62 5.71 14.81
CA SER A 131 1.34 4.46 14.09
C SER A 131 -0.03 4.46 13.38
N ASP A 132 -1.03 5.12 13.96
CA ASP A 132 -2.37 5.18 13.36
C ASP A 132 -2.40 6.03 12.09
N LEU A 133 -1.50 7.01 11.97
CA LEU A 133 -1.40 7.84 10.76
C LEU A 133 -0.97 7.04 9.53
N PHE A 134 -0.16 6.00 9.69
CA PHE A 134 0.19 5.10 8.60
C PHE A 134 -1.01 4.29 8.09
N ASN A 135 -2.02 4.09 8.93
CA ASN A 135 -3.29 3.50 8.52
C ASN A 135 -4.17 4.50 7.75
N LEU A 136 -4.08 5.80 8.06
CA LEU A 136 -4.79 6.85 7.33
C LEU A 136 -4.14 7.11 5.97
N TYR A 137 -2.82 7.32 5.99
CA TYR A 137 -2.08 7.71 4.80
C TYR A 137 -0.65 7.18 4.86
N LYS A 138 -0.39 6.08 4.17
CA LYS A 138 0.87 5.33 4.26
C LYS A 138 1.95 5.76 3.27
N TYR A 139 1.65 6.70 2.37
CA TYR A 139 2.57 7.14 1.33
C TYR A 139 3.08 8.55 1.61
N GLU A 140 4.38 8.78 1.39
CA GLU A 140 4.93 10.13 1.34
C GLU A 140 4.53 10.80 0.04
N ASN A 141 3.60 11.76 0.13
CA ASN A 141 3.17 12.57 -0.99
C ASN A 141 3.31 14.06 -0.66
N GLN A 142 3.50 14.85 -1.69
CA GLN A 142 3.49 16.29 -1.59
C GLN A 142 2.10 16.83 -1.93
N ILE A 143 1.68 17.87 -1.22
CA ILE A 143 0.46 18.61 -1.54
C ILE A 143 0.76 19.58 -2.68
N TYR A 144 -0.03 19.51 -3.74
CA TYR A 144 0.02 20.45 -4.86
C TYR A 144 -1.23 21.31 -4.87
N VAL A 145 -1.02 22.64 -5.06
CA VAL A 145 -2.11 23.59 -5.28
C VAL A 145 -2.08 24.01 -6.75
N MET A 146 -3.17 23.77 -7.44
CA MET A 146 -3.30 24.08 -8.86
C MET A 146 -4.43 25.08 -9.09
N LYS A 147 -4.23 25.99 -10.03
CA LYS A 147 -5.31 26.87 -10.51
C LYS A 147 -6.04 26.19 -11.66
N MET A 148 -7.32 25.92 -11.47
CA MET A 148 -8.16 25.25 -12.44
C MET A 148 -9.40 26.08 -12.76
N SER A 149 -9.84 26.03 -14.01
CA SER A 149 -11.13 26.57 -14.42
C SER A 149 -12.28 25.62 -14.04
N GLY A 150 -13.50 26.13 -13.93
CA GLY A 150 -14.68 25.28 -13.66
C GLY A 150 -14.89 24.18 -14.70
N LYS A 151 -14.48 24.40 -15.96
CA LYS A 151 -14.52 23.37 -17.01
C LYS A 151 -13.55 22.23 -16.74
N GLU A 152 -12.34 22.53 -16.29
CA GLU A 152 -11.33 21.51 -15.95
C GLU A 152 -11.75 20.72 -14.73
N ILE A 153 -12.28 21.37 -13.70
CA ILE A 153 -12.83 20.71 -12.51
C ILE A 153 -13.96 19.77 -12.91
N ARG A 154 -14.88 20.21 -13.74
CA ARG A 154 -15.97 19.37 -14.24
C ARG A 154 -15.46 18.16 -14.99
N ASN A 155 -14.52 18.35 -15.93
CA ASN A 155 -13.94 17.25 -16.70
C ASN A 155 -13.24 16.23 -15.79
N PHE A 156 -12.56 16.69 -14.75
CA PHE A 156 -11.91 15.86 -13.77
C PHE A 156 -12.92 14.98 -13.01
N LEU A 157 -14.02 15.57 -12.53
CA LEU A 157 -15.08 14.85 -11.85
C LEU A 157 -15.78 13.83 -12.76
N GLU A 158 -16.12 14.22 -14.00
CA GLU A 158 -16.72 13.31 -14.99
C GLU A 158 -15.82 12.11 -15.27
N MET A 159 -14.51 12.33 -15.42
CA MET A 159 -13.54 11.25 -15.60
C MET A 159 -13.52 10.31 -14.38
N SER A 160 -13.53 10.85 -13.17
CA SER A 160 -13.53 10.05 -11.94
C SER A 160 -14.79 9.20 -11.83
N TYR A 161 -15.95 9.76 -12.12
CA TYR A 161 -17.23 9.04 -12.11
C TYR A 161 -17.30 7.96 -13.19
N ASP A 162 -16.79 8.24 -14.38
CA ASP A 162 -16.78 7.27 -15.47
C ASP A 162 -15.94 6.03 -15.13
N LEU A 163 -14.76 6.26 -14.56
CA LEU A 163 -13.88 5.19 -14.10
C LEU A 163 -14.52 4.37 -12.96
N TRP A 164 -15.21 5.03 -12.04
CA TRP A 164 -15.85 4.36 -10.91
C TRP A 164 -17.08 3.55 -11.32
N CYS A 165 -18.03 4.20 -11.95
CA CYS A 165 -19.36 3.62 -12.19
C CYS A 165 -19.39 2.62 -13.34
N ASN A 166 -18.55 2.81 -14.37
CA ASN A 166 -18.71 2.09 -15.65
C ASN A 166 -17.64 1.00 -15.85
N THR A 167 -16.52 1.05 -15.16
CA THR A 167 -15.40 0.16 -15.46
C THR A 167 -14.95 -0.74 -14.33
N MET A 168 -15.38 -0.49 -13.11
CA MET A 168 -15.05 -1.37 -11.98
C MET A 168 -15.67 -2.76 -12.14
N LYS A 169 -14.84 -3.78 -12.00
CA LYS A 169 -15.23 -5.19 -11.98
C LYS A 169 -15.14 -5.79 -10.58
N SER A 170 -14.35 -5.17 -9.70
CA SER A 170 -14.15 -5.59 -8.33
C SER A 170 -13.85 -4.38 -7.43
N PRO A 171 -13.97 -4.51 -6.10
CA PRO A 171 -13.55 -3.46 -5.15
C PRO A 171 -12.08 -3.07 -5.25
N ASP A 172 -11.26 -3.94 -5.86
CA ASP A 172 -9.82 -3.72 -6.00
C ASP A 172 -9.47 -2.92 -7.26
N ASP A 173 -10.42 -2.74 -8.17
CA ASP A 173 -10.25 -1.98 -9.42
C ASP A 173 -10.39 -0.46 -9.23
N HIS A 174 -10.51 0.01 -7.99
CA HIS A 174 -10.77 1.41 -7.72
C HIS A 174 -9.55 2.30 -8.01
N ILE A 175 -9.70 3.19 -8.95
CA ILE A 175 -8.91 4.42 -9.05
C ILE A 175 -9.88 5.57 -8.80
N ILE A 176 -10.02 5.94 -7.54
CA ILE A 176 -10.95 7.01 -7.18
C ILE A 176 -10.13 8.20 -6.74
N LEU A 177 -10.32 9.27 -7.44
CA LEU A 177 -9.94 10.60 -7.01
C LEU A 177 -11.22 11.29 -6.56
N MET A 178 -11.40 11.43 -5.27
CA MET A 178 -12.50 12.20 -4.69
C MET A 178 -12.02 13.55 -4.21
#